data_e34c21a260006981f4239ae83a7e08fb
#
_entry.id   e34c21a260006981f4239ae83a7e08fb
#
_cell.length_a   1.000
_cell.length_b   1.000
_cell.length_c   1.000
_cell.angle_alpha   90.00
_cell.angle_beta   90.00
_cell.angle_gamma   90.00
#
_symmetry.space_group_name_H-M   'P 1'
#
loop_
_entity.id
_entity.type
_entity.pdbx_description
1 polymer ?
#
loop_
_entity_poly.entity_id
_entity_poly.type
_entity_poly.pdbx_seq_one_letter_code
_entity_poly.pdbx_strand_id
1 'polypeptide(L)'
;MDAAGKDSAIEHVMTGVNPQGVQVVGFRSPSPEELDHDFLWRISKALPERGRIGIFNRSHYEEVVALRVHPEWLERQKLPSAPRGPALWEERYEDINAFERHLDRNGTKIVKFFLHVSKTVQKERFLARLDQPGKEWKFNAADVDERALWDEYMSAFESALTATSTPWAPWHVIPADHKWLTQALIVRILVDAIQALDLSWPEVTEQDRQANLEARKRLELEP
;
A
#
# COMPACT_ATOMS: atom_id res chain seq x y z
N MET A 1 1.80 -7.74 -8.91
CA MET A 1 1.20 -8.82 -9.70
C MET A 1 -0.29 -8.60 -9.84
N ASP A 2 -0.82 -8.69 -11.05
CA ASP A 2 -2.25 -8.53 -11.29
C ASP A 2 -3.03 -9.79 -10.88
N ALA A 3 -4.34 -9.65 -10.68
CA ALA A 3 -5.23 -10.69 -10.17
C ALA A 3 -4.86 -11.31 -8.80
N ALA A 4 -3.88 -10.80 -8.07
CA ALA A 4 -3.56 -11.25 -6.71
C ALA A 4 -4.69 -10.95 -5.69
N GLY A 5 -5.59 -10.01 -6.00
CA GLY A 5 -6.76 -9.70 -5.17
C GLY A 5 -6.60 -8.46 -4.30
N LYS A 6 -5.71 -7.53 -4.66
CA LYS A 6 -5.45 -6.29 -3.91
C LYS A 6 -6.73 -5.51 -3.61
N ASP A 7 -7.52 -5.18 -4.64
CA ASP A 7 -8.74 -4.36 -4.48
C ASP A 7 -9.76 -5.05 -3.58
N SER A 8 -10.00 -6.36 -3.78
CA SER A 8 -10.94 -7.10 -2.95
C SER A 8 -10.46 -7.29 -1.51
N ALA A 9 -9.16 -7.32 -1.27
CA ALA A 9 -8.60 -7.35 0.08
C ALA A 9 -8.84 -6.01 0.79
N ILE A 10 -8.56 -4.88 0.11
CA ILE A 10 -8.80 -3.53 0.66
C ILE A 10 -10.29 -3.36 0.98
N GLU A 11 -11.18 -3.67 0.02
CA GLU A 11 -12.63 -3.57 0.20
C GLU A 11 -13.11 -4.37 1.42
N HIS A 12 -12.71 -5.64 1.51
CA HIS A 12 -13.13 -6.52 2.60
C HIS A 12 -12.58 -6.09 3.97
N VAL A 13 -11.29 -5.76 4.04
CA VAL A 13 -10.62 -5.41 5.29
C VAL A 13 -11.13 -4.08 5.85
N MET A 14 -11.55 -3.16 4.97
CA MET A 14 -12.08 -1.84 5.37
C MET A 14 -13.60 -1.85 5.57
N THR A 15 -14.28 -2.98 5.40
CA THR A 15 -15.72 -3.07 5.63
C THR A 15 -16.06 -2.68 7.07
N GLY A 16 -16.96 -1.70 7.24
CA GLY A 16 -17.39 -1.20 8.55
C GLY A 16 -16.45 -0.19 9.22
N VAL A 17 -15.30 0.12 8.62
CA VAL A 17 -14.41 1.20 9.09
C VAL A 17 -14.99 2.56 8.64
N ASN A 18 -14.94 3.57 9.52
CA ASN A 18 -15.39 4.92 9.17
C ASN A 18 -14.56 5.48 8.00
N PRO A 19 -15.17 5.79 6.84
CA PRO A 19 -14.45 6.28 5.67
C PRO A 19 -13.73 7.61 5.90
N GLN A 20 -14.16 8.43 6.87
CA GLN A 20 -13.47 9.66 7.22
C GLN A 20 -12.08 9.42 7.82
N GLY A 21 -11.83 8.25 8.39
CA GLY A 21 -10.55 7.87 8.99
C GLY A 21 -9.58 7.18 8.02
N VAL A 22 -10.01 6.92 6.77
CA VAL A 22 -9.25 6.09 5.83
C VAL A 22 -9.07 6.82 4.50
N GLN A 23 -7.86 6.80 3.98
CA GLN A 23 -7.52 7.29 2.65
C GLN A 23 -6.94 6.16 1.82
N VAL A 24 -7.55 5.87 0.66
CA VAL A 24 -7.04 4.86 -0.30
C VAL A 24 -6.45 5.58 -1.50
N VAL A 25 -5.19 5.31 -1.79
CA VAL A 25 -4.46 5.87 -2.94
C VAL A 25 -4.00 4.75 -3.85
N GLY A 26 -4.43 4.82 -5.11
CA GLY A 26 -4.00 3.87 -6.16
C GLY A 26 -2.91 4.49 -7.02
N PHE A 27 -1.69 3.97 -6.95
CA PHE A 27 -0.58 4.43 -7.79
C PHE A 27 -0.63 3.73 -9.15
N ARG A 28 -0.71 4.53 -10.20
CA ARG A 28 -0.64 4.11 -11.62
C ARG A 28 0.71 4.53 -12.21
N SER A 29 0.85 4.37 -13.52
CA SER A 29 2.01 4.92 -14.24
C SER A 29 2.18 6.40 -13.88
N PRO A 30 3.41 6.87 -13.63
CA PRO A 30 3.66 8.25 -13.25
C PRO A 30 3.15 9.24 -14.30
N SER A 31 2.58 10.36 -13.84
CA SER A 31 2.24 11.50 -14.67
C SER A 31 3.51 12.27 -15.12
N PRO A 32 3.42 13.16 -16.12
CA PRO A 32 4.55 14.01 -16.49
C PRO A 32 5.08 14.84 -15.31
N GLU A 33 4.21 15.37 -14.46
CA GLU A 33 4.60 16.10 -13.24
C GLU A 33 5.38 15.20 -12.28
N GLU A 34 4.89 13.97 -12.03
CA GLU A 34 5.56 13.00 -11.16
C GLU A 34 6.92 12.57 -11.70
N LEU A 35 7.10 12.51 -13.03
CA LEU A 35 8.38 12.22 -13.67
C LEU A 35 9.39 13.38 -13.61
N ASP A 36 8.94 14.59 -13.30
CA ASP A 36 9.81 15.77 -13.08
C ASP A 36 10.35 15.83 -11.64
N HIS A 37 9.92 14.92 -10.78
CA HIS A 37 10.36 14.79 -9.41
C HIS A 37 11.02 13.43 -9.15
N ASP A 38 11.63 13.27 -7.97
CA ASP A 38 12.14 11.98 -7.54
C ASP A 38 11.00 10.96 -7.29
N PHE A 39 11.31 9.68 -7.30
CA PHE A 39 10.31 8.61 -7.26
C PHE A 39 9.54 8.53 -5.92
N LEU A 40 10.04 9.13 -4.84
CA LEU A 40 9.36 9.18 -3.54
C LEU A 40 8.46 10.41 -3.39
N TRP A 41 8.59 11.42 -4.24
CA TRP A 41 7.82 12.65 -4.15
C TRP A 41 6.30 12.42 -4.16
N ARG A 42 5.80 11.64 -5.13
CA ARG A 42 4.37 11.31 -5.20
C ARG A 42 3.88 10.50 -4.00
N ILE A 43 4.75 9.69 -3.40
CA ILE A 43 4.47 8.93 -2.20
C ILE A 43 4.35 9.86 -1.00
N SER A 44 5.27 10.81 -0.86
CA SER A 44 5.25 11.82 0.20
C SER A 44 3.98 12.68 0.18
N LYS A 45 3.52 13.07 -1.01
CA LYS A 45 2.26 13.83 -1.18
C LYS A 45 1.02 13.03 -0.79
N ALA A 46 1.08 11.72 -0.87
CA ALA A 46 -0.04 10.81 -0.61
C ALA A 46 -0.06 10.27 0.83
N LEU A 47 0.90 10.63 1.66
CA LEU A 47 0.94 10.19 3.06
C LEU A 47 -0.31 10.67 3.81
N PRO A 48 -0.88 9.82 4.68
CA PRO A 48 -2.04 10.20 5.46
C PRO A 48 -1.67 11.24 6.53
N GLU A 49 -2.65 12.03 6.91
CA GLU A 49 -2.57 12.88 8.10
C GLU A 49 -2.42 12.02 9.36
N ARG A 50 -1.90 12.61 10.44
CA ARG A 50 -1.84 11.94 11.75
C ARG A 50 -3.24 11.54 12.22
N GLY A 51 -3.36 10.36 12.83
CA GLY A 51 -4.65 9.80 13.27
C GLY A 51 -5.49 9.18 12.14
N ARG A 52 -4.94 9.06 10.93
CA ARG A 52 -5.62 8.44 9.79
C ARG A 52 -4.90 7.18 9.31
N ILE A 53 -5.63 6.33 8.61
CA ILE A 53 -5.11 5.14 7.94
C ILE A 53 -4.94 5.47 6.45
N GLY A 54 -3.70 5.42 5.96
CA GLY A 54 -3.39 5.48 4.54
C GLY A 54 -3.22 4.09 3.95
N ILE A 55 -3.91 3.80 2.87
CA ILE A 55 -3.80 2.53 2.14
C ILE A 55 -3.25 2.80 0.76
N PHE A 56 -2.09 2.25 0.47
CA PHE A 56 -1.47 2.32 -0.85
C PHE A 56 -1.77 1.06 -1.65
N ASN A 57 -2.61 1.19 -2.68
CA ASN A 57 -2.82 0.16 -3.68
C ASN A 57 -1.77 0.32 -4.78
N ARG A 58 -0.77 -0.55 -4.78
CA ARG A 58 0.59 -0.35 -5.31
C ARG A 58 1.31 0.75 -4.50
N SER A 59 2.58 0.96 -4.75
CA SER A 59 3.36 1.96 -4.01
C SER A 59 4.68 2.27 -4.73
N HIS A 60 5.59 2.93 -4.05
CA HIS A 60 6.97 3.16 -4.49
C HIS A 60 7.75 1.87 -4.79
N TYR A 61 7.29 0.72 -4.35
CA TYR A 61 7.91 -0.56 -4.68
C TYR A 61 7.80 -0.96 -6.16
N GLU A 62 6.88 -0.35 -6.93
CA GLU A 62 6.86 -0.49 -8.39
C GLU A 62 8.19 0.00 -9.00
N GLU A 63 8.85 0.96 -8.36
CA GLU A 63 10.13 1.54 -8.81
C GLU A 63 11.34 0.60 -8.68
N VAL A 64 11.20 -0.48 -7.90
CA VAL A 64 12.25 -1.50 -7.71
C VAL A 64 11.79 -2.90 -8.12
N VAL A 65 10.54 -3.05 -8.48
CA VAL A 65 9.98 -4.31 -8.98
C VAL A 65 9.66 -4.17 -10.47
N ALA A 66 8.70 -3.33 -10.86
CA ALA A 66 8.28 -3.19 -12.25
C ALA A 66 9.41 -2.62 -13.13
N LEU A 67 10.12 -1.60 -12.66
CA LEU A 67 11.24 -1.02 -13.42
C LEU A 67 12.45 -1.96 -13.51
N ARG A 68 12.57 -2.92 -12.62
CA ARG A 68 13.63 -3.94 -12.71
C ARG A 68 13.33 -4.97 -13.79
N VAL A 69 12.06 -5.28 -14.01
CA VAL A 69 11.59 -6.16 -15.08
C VAL A 69 11.56 -5.41 -16.42
N HIS A 70 11.25 -4.10 -16.40
CA HIS A 70 11.15 -3.21 -17.56
C HIS A 70 12.15 -2.04 -17.44
N PRO A 71 13.45 -2.29 -17.58
CA PRO A 71 14.49 -1.27 -17.40
C PRO A 71 14.40 -0.13 -18.42
N GLU A 72 13.76 -0.34 -19.56
CA GLU A 72 13.49 0.69 -20.56
C GLU A 72 12.59 1.81 -20.03
N TRP A 73 11.78 1.55 -19.00
CA TRP A 73 10.93 2.59 -18.38
C TRP A 73 11.75 3.59 -17.57
N LEU A 74 12.97 3.24 -17.14
CA LEU A 74 13.89 4.17 -16.48
C LEU A 74 14.26 5.36 -17.38
N GLU A 75 14.22 5.20 -18.70
CA GLU A 75 14.53 6.28 -19.65
C GLU A 75 13.54 7.45 -19.56
N ARG A 76 12.33 7.19 -19.03
CA ARG A 76 11.32 8.22 -18.80
C ARG A 76 11.63 9.07 -17.56
N GLN A 77 12.44 8.56 -16.64
CA GLN A 77 12.85 9.27 -15.45
C GLN A 77 14.08 10.13 -15.77
N LYS A 78 14.03 11.39 -15.34
CA LYS A 78 15.12 12.36 -15.58
C LYS A 78 16.26 12.16 -14.57
N LEU A 79 16.77 10.93 -14.49
CA LEU A 79 17.88 10.62 -13.60
C LEU A 79 19.15 11.34 -14.09
N PRO A 80 19.95 11.95 -13.20
CA PRO A 80 21.30 12.36 -13.54
C PRO A 80 22.07 11.12 -14.04
N SER A 81 23.27 11.29 -14.59
CA SER A 81 24.10 10.19 -15.13
C SER A 81 24.44 9.16 -14.05
N ALA A 82 23.41 8.46 -13.60
CA ALA A 82 23.44 7.52 -12.49
C ALA A 82 23.99 6.15 -12.92
N PRO A 83 24.56 5.37 -12.01
CA PRO A 83 24.92 3.99 -12.28
C PRO A 83 23.69 3.25 -12.81
N ARG A 84 23.81 2.67 -14.00
CA ARG A 84 22.82 1.74 -14.55
C ARG A 84 23.23 0.33 -14.13
N GLY A 85 22.26 -0.51 -13.80
CA GLY A 85 22.53 -1.89 -13.39
C GLY A 85 22.32 -2.16 -11.90
N PRO A 86 22.99 -3.16 -11.32
CA PRO A 86 22.71 -3.61 -9.94
C PRO A 86 22.81 -2.51 -8.88
N ALA A 87 23.79 -1.63 -8.99
CA ALA A 87 24.01 -0.54 -8.02
C ALA A 87 22.80 0.42 -7.91
N LEU A 88 22.08 0.67 -9.00
CA LEU A 88 20.87 1.51 -8.96
C LEU A 88 19.80 0.91 -8.02
N TRP A 89 19.65 -0.41 -8.03
CA TRP A 89 18.64 -1.07 -7.21
C TRP A 89 19.02 -1.07 -5.73
N GLU A 90 20.30 -1.21 -5.41
CA GLU A 90 20.83 -1.12 -4.05
C GLU A 90 20.61 0.28 -3.49
N GLU A 91 20.97 1.34 -4.23
CA GLU A 91 20.72 2.73 -3.86
C GLU A 91 19.22 3.00 -3.61
N ARG A 92 18.34 2.51 -4.48
CA ARG A 92 16.89 2.65 -4.28
C ARG A 92 16.36 1.91 -3.06
N TYR A 93 16.91 0.74 -2.73
CA TYR A 93 16.54 0.05 -1.50
C TYR A 93 17.00 0.83 -0.26
N GLU A 94 18.17 1.45 -0.31
CA GLU A 94 18.66 2.33 0.76
C GLU A 94 17.74 3.55 0.94
N ASP A 95 17.37 4.23 -0.14
CA ASP A 95 16.45 5.37 -0.13
C ASP A 95 15.08 4.99 0.43
N ILE A 96 14.51 3.86 0.01
CA ILE A 96 13.24 3.36 0.52
C ILE A 96 13.34 3.07 2.02
N ASN A 97 14.39 2.37 2.45
CA ASN A 97 14.60 2.04 3.86
C ASN A 97 14.80 3.31 4.72
N ALA A 98 15.52 4.30 4.21
CA ALA A 98 15.70 5.58 4.88
C ALA A 98 14.40 6.37 4.99
N PHE A 99 13.60 6.41 3.93
CA PHE A 99 12.29 7.04 3.90
C PHE A 99 11.31 6.39 4.88
N GLU A 100 11.18 5.07 4.84
CA GLU A 100 10.32 4.31 5.76
C GLU A 100 10.77 4.49 7.23
N ARG A 101 12.08 4.49 7.48
CA ARG A 101 12.63 4.76 8.81
C ARG A 101 12.34 6.17 9.29
N HIS A 102 12.39 7.15 8.38
CA HIS A 102 12.01 8.52 8.70
C HIS A 102 10.56 8.60 9.14
N LEU A 103 9.64 7.96 8.41
CA LEU A 103 8.21 7.91 8.74
C LEU A 103 7.94 7.23 10.09
N ASP A 104 8.57 6.08 10.34
CA ASP A 104 8.44 5.35 11.60
C ASP A 104 8.88 6.20 12.81
N ARG A 105 10.04 6.86 12.71
CA ARG A 105 10.53 7.78 13.75
C ARG A 105 9.63 8.98 14.01
N ASN A 106 8.82 9.34 13.03
CA ASN A 106 7.85 10.42 13.13
C ASN A 106 6.42 9.94 13.48
N GLY A 107 6.29 8.67 13.92
CA GLY A 107 5.04 8.12 14.44
C GLY A 107 4.09 7.56 13.38
N THR A 108 4.56 7.29 12.16
CA THR A 108 3.79 6.60 11.13
C THR A 108 4.12 5.11 11.16
N LYS A 109 3.19 4.28 11.61
CA LYS A 109 3.35 2.82 11.56
C LYS A 109 3.14 2.33 10.14
N ILE A 110 4.12 1.58 9.62
CA ILE A 110 4.09 1.03 8.26
C ILE A 110 3.88 -0.49 8.34
N VAL A 111 2.91 -0.99 7.57
CA VAL A 111 2.66 -2.42 7.41
C VAL A 111 2.65 -2.73 5.92
N LYS A 112 3.48 -3.66 5.48
CA LYS A 112 3.65 -3.99 4.06
C LYS A 112 3.17 -5.40 3.77
N PHE A 113 2.35 -5.57 2.72
CA PHE A 113 1.79 -6.84 2.31
C PHE A 113 2.21 -7.20 0.88
N PHE A 114 2.79 -8.36 0.70
CA PHE A 114 2.96 -8.99 -0.60
C PHE A 114 1.95 -10.13 -0.75
N LEU A 115 1.00 -9.97 -1.67
CA LEU A 115 0.00 -11.00 -1.95
C LEU A 115 0.59 -12.01 -2.94
N HIS A 116 1.06 -13.12 -2.41
CA HIS A 116 1.70 -14.18 -3.18
C HIS A 116 0.64 -15.14 -3.74
N VAL A 117 0.20 -14.86 -4.97
CA VAL A 117 -0.70 -15.74 -5.75
C VAL A 117 0.13 -16.71 -6.59
N SER A 118 -0.31 -17.96 -6.73
CA SER A 118 0.33 -18.90 -7.64
C SER A 118 0.04 -18.56 -9.11
N LYS A 119 0.96 -18.94 -9.99
CA LYS A 119 0.81 -18.76 -11.44
C LYS A 119 -0.46 -19.45 -11.97
N THR A 120 -0.83 -20.60 -11.39
CA THR A 120 -2.05 -21.35 -11.73
C THR A 120 -3.32 -20.57 -11.37
N VAL A 121 -3.45 -20.14 -10.12
CA VAL A 121 -4.63 -19.41 -9.66
C VAL A 121 -4.76 -18.05 -10.35
N GLN A 122 -3.65 -17.38 -10.68
CA GLN A 122 -3.69 -16.16 -11.47
C GLN A 122 -4.32 -16.40 -12.85
N LYS A 123 -3.94 -17.49 -13.54
CA LYS A 123 -4.53 -17.88 -14.83
C LYS A 123 -6.04 -18.10 -14.70
N GLU A 124 -6.46 -18.89 -13.71
CA GLU A 124 -7.88 -19.15 -13.45
C GLU A 124 -8.66 -17.85 -13.22
N ARG A 125 -8.09 -16.90 -12.49
CA ARG A 125 -8.72 -15.60 -12.24
C ARG A 125 -8.81 -14.73 -13.49
N PHE A 126 -7.83 -14.79 -14.40
CA PHE A 126 -7.90 -14.10 -15.69
C PHE A 126 -8.99 -14.69 -16.58
N LEU A 127 -9.05 -16.01 -16.69
CA LEU A 127 -10.13 -16.69 -17.44
C LEU A 127 -11.50 -16.36 -16.86
N ALA A 128 -11.67 -16.41 -15.54
CA ALA A 128 -12.91 -16.05 -14.89
C ALA A 128 -13.33 -14.58 -15.12
N ARG A 129 -12.41 -13.65 -15.38
CA ARG A 129 -12.76 -12.27 -15.78
C ARG A 129 -13.33 -12.22 -17.18
N LEU A 130 -12.78 -13.00 -18.10
CA LEU A 130 -13.23 -13.07 -19.49
C LEU A 130 -14.60 -13.76 -19.61
N ASP A 131 -14.83 -14.80 -18.79
CA ASP A 131 -16.05 -15.61 -18.84
C ASP A 131 -17.25 -14.96 -18.11
N GLN A 132 -17.01 -13.95 -17.24
CA GLN A 132 -18.09 -13.34 -16.44
C GLN A 132 -18.58 -12.03 -17.06
N PRO A 133 -19.85 -11.98 -17.54
CA PRO A 133 -20.44 -10.73 -18.02
C PRO A 133 -20.30 -9.60 -16.99
N GLY A 134 -19.85 -8.43 -17.45
CA GLY A 134 -19.61 -7.25 -16.59
C GLY A 134 -18.29 -7.23 -15.83
N LYS A 135 -17.39 -8.22 -16.01
CA LYS A 135 -16.03 -8.18 -15.47
C LYS A 135 -14.95 -8.07 -16.55
N GLU A 136 -15.31 -8.20 -17.82
CA GLU A 136 -14.41 -8.12 -18.97
C GLU A 136 -13.61 -6.81 -19.00
N TRP A 137 -14.22 -5.71 -18.58
CA TRP A 137 -13.55 -4.39 -18.48
C TRP A 137 -12.34 -4.37 -17.51
N LYS A 138 -12.21 -5.34 -16.62
CA LYS A 138 -11.08 -5.51 -15.69
C LYS A 138 -9.93 -6.28 -16.32
N PHE A 139 -10.11 -6.85 -17.50
CA PHE A 139 -9.08 -7.61 -18.19
C PHE A 139 -8.34 -6.70 -19.17
N ASN A 140 -7.01 -6.78 -19.12
CA ASN A 140 -6.14 -6.14 -20.10
C ASN A 140 -5.32 -7.22 -20.79
N ALA A 141 -5.28 -7.22 -22.12
CA ALA A 141 -4.50 -8.18 -22.89
C ALA A 141 -3.00 -8.11 -22.53
N ALA A 142 -2.48 -6.91 -22.23
CA ALA A 142 -1.11 -6.74 -21.76
C ALA A 142 -0.79 -7.51 -20.47
N ASP A 143 -1.79 -7.85 -19.64
CA ASP A 143 -1.59 -8.68 -18.44
C ASP A 143 -1.09 -10.09 -18.78
N VAL A 144 -1.36 -10.57 -20.00
CA VAL A 144 -0.88 -11.88 -20.50
C VAL A 144 0.60 -11.79 -20.85
N ASP A 145 1.05 -10.68 -21.45
CA ASP A 145 2.44 -10.44 -21.77
C ASP A 145 3.27 -10.29 -20.49
N GLU A 146 2.76 -9.53 -19.52
CA GLU A 146 3.35 -9.40 -18.18
C GLU A 146 3.47 -10.75 -17.44
N ARG A 147 2.50 -11.64 -17.66
CA ARG A 147 2.54 -12.99 -17.09
C ARG A 147 3.67 -13.86 -17.69
N ALA A 148 4.11 -13.60 -18.90
CA ALA A 148 5.25 -14.29 -19.49
C ALA A 148 6.55 -14.02 -18.71
N LEU A 149 6.67 -12.84 -18.10
CA LEU A 149 7.79 -12.38 -17.28
C LEU A 149 7.66 -12.79 -15.79
N TRP A 150 6.95 -13.89 -15.52
CA TRP A 150 6.65 -14.32 -14.14
C TRP A 150 7.89 -14.51 -13.28
N ASP A 151 8.90 -15.16 -13.80
CA ASP A 151 10.10 -15.51 -13.04
C ASP A 151 10.96 -14.27 -12.76
N GLU A 152 11.01 -13.33 -13.70
CA GLU A 152 11.64 -12.02 -13.55
C GLU A 152 10.96 -11.20 -12.45
N TYR A 153 9.63 -11.17 -12.44
CA TYR A 153 8.86 -10.52 -11.38
C TYR A 153 9.09 -11.18 -10.02
N MET A 154 9.12 -12.52 -9.96
CA MET A 154 9.37 -13.23 -8.69
C MET A 154 10.76 -12.93 -8.15
N SER A 155 11.80 -12.91 -9.01
CA SER A 155 13.15 -12.53 -8.65
C SER A 155 13.26 -11.07 -8.17
N ALA A 156 12.55 -10.14 -8.85
CA ALA A 156 12.50 -8.75 -8.46
C ALA A 156 11.81 -8.56 -7.10
N PHE A 157 10.68 -9.25 -6.85
CA PHE A 157 10.02 -9.25 -5.56
C PHE A 157 10.90 -9.83 -4.46
N GLU A 158 11.52 -10.99 -4.67
CA GLU A 158 12.42 -11.61 -3.69
C GLU A 158 13.54 -10.65 -3.28
N SER A 159 14.18 -10.00 -4.25
CA SER A 159 15.23 -9.01 -4.00
C SER A 159 14.70 -7.82 -3.21
N ALA A 160 13.56 -7.24 -3.61
CA ALA A 160 12.98 -6.08 -2.95
C ALA A 160 12.53 -6.40 -1.51
N LEU A 161 11.85 -7.54 -1.31
CA LEU A 161 11.39 -7.96 0.01
C LEU A 161 12.58 -8.23 0.95
N THR A 162 13.62 -8.90 0.46
CA THR A 162 14.82 -9.21 1.24
C THR A 162 15.57 -7.93 1.65
N ALA A 163 15.75 -7.00 0.72
CA ALA A 163 16.51 -5.78 0.97
C ALA A 163 15.77 -4.77 1.84
N THR A 164 14.42 -4.81 1.85
CA THR A 164 13.62 -3.78 2.50
C THR A 164 12.71 -4.29 3.62
N SER A 165 12.82 -5.55 4.04
CA SER A 165 12.11 -6.05 5.23
C SER A 165 12.88 -5.66 6.48
N THR A 166 12.53 -4.51 7.05
CA THR A 166 13.20 -3.92 8.20
C THR A 166 12.38 -4.07 9.48
N PRO A 167 12.99 -3.97 10.68
CA PRO A 167 12.25 -4.04 11.95
C PRO A 167 11.17 -2.97 12.10
N TRP A 168 11.35 -1.80 11.51
CA TRP A 168 10.38 -0.69 11.55
C TRP A 168 9.29 -0.77 10.48
N ALA A 169 9.54 -1.51 9.40
CA ALA A 169 8.59 -1.71 8.30
C ALA A 169 8.76 -3.12 7.69
N PRO A 170 8.33 -4.18 8.39
CA PRO A 170 8.48 -5.54 7.88
C PRO A 170 7.52 -5.84 6.74
N TRP A 171 7.95 -6.71 5.82
CA TRP A 171 7.08 -7.31 4.83
C TRP A 171 6.36 -8.54 5.39
N HIS A 172 5.07 -8.61 5.08
CA HIS A 172 4.24 -9.79 5.33
C HIS A 172 3.91 -10.46 3.99
N VAL A 173 4.45 -11.66 3.77
CA VAL A 173 4.13 -12.48 2.60
C VAL A 173 2.84 -13.24 2.87
N ILE A 174 1.77 -12.88 2.17
CA ILE A 174 0.43 -13.43 2.39
C ILE A 174 0.07 -14.40 1.27
N PRO A 175 -0.25 -15.68 1.57
CA PRO A 175 -0.78 -16.61 0.58
C PRO A 175 -2.08 -16.04 -0.01
N ALA A 176 -2.15 -15.92 -1.34
CA ALA A 176 -3.24 -15.23 -2.01
C ALA A 176 -4.11 -16.13 -2.91
N ASP A 177 -3.90 -17.43 -2.89
CA ASP A 177 -4.69 -18.38 -3.66
C ASP A 177 -6.14 -18.50 -3.12
N HIS A 178 -6.27 -18.49 -1.80
CA HIS A 178 -7.57 -18.55 -1.11
C HIS A 178 -7.95 -17.19 -0.51
N LYS A 179 -8.91 -16.50 -1.12
CA LYS A 179 -9.30 -15.13 -0.73
C LYS A 179 -9.65 -14.99 0.76
N TRP A 180 -10.41 -15.93 1.32
CA TRP A 180 -10.80 -15.89 2.72
C TRP A 180 -9.61 -15.93 3.67
N LEU A 181 -8.60 -16.77 3.35
CA LEU A 181 -7.36 -16.87 4.14
C LEU A 181 -6.53 -15.59 4.02
N THR A 182 -6.38 -15.07 2.79
CA THR A 182 -5.71 -13.80 2.54
C THR A 182 -6.31 -12.68 3.38
N GLN A 183 -7.63 -12.55 3.37
CA GLN A 183 -8.37 -11.52 4.10
C GLN A 183 -8.20 -11.68 5.62
N ALA A 184 -8.35 -12.89 6.14
CA ALA A 184 -8.20 -13.19 7.56
C ALA A 184 -6.79 -12.86 8.08
N LEU A 185 -5.74 -13.21 7.32
CA LEU A 185 -4.36 -12.90 7.69
C LEU A 185 -4.08 -11.40 7.68
N ILE A 186 -4.55 -10.68 6.66
CA ILE A 186 -4.37 -9.21 6.59
C ILE A 186 -5.07 -8.54 7.76
N VAL A 187 -6.34 -8.90 8.03
CA VAL A 187 -7.10 -8.34 9.17
C VAL A 187 -6.36 -8.60 10.48
N ARG A 188 -5.89 -9.82 10.71
CA ARG A 188 -5.17 -10.17 11.94
C ARG A 188 -3.92 -9.30 12.13
N ILE A 189 -3.09 -9.17 11.09
CA ILE A 189 -1.86 -8.38 11.16
C ILE A 189 -2.18 -6.90 11.39
N LEU A 190 -3.22 -6.36 10.74
CA LEU A 190 -3.62 -4.97 10.93
C LEU A 190 -4.17 -4.73 12.35
N VAL A 191 -4.96 -5.63 12.88
CA VAL A 191 -5.47 -5.53 14.27
C VAL A 191 -4.30 -5.54 15.25
N ASP A 192 -3.36 -6.46 15.10
CA ASP A 192 -2.17 -6.53 15.97
C ASP A 192 -1.33 -5.23 15.85
N ALA A 193 -1.17 -4.69 14.63
CA ALA A 193 -0.44 -3.45 14.43
C ALA A 193 -1.15 -2.23 15.05
N ILE A 194 -2.48 -2.14 14.96
CA ILE A 194 -3.27 -1.06 15.56
C ILE A 194 -3.26 -1.17 17.09
N GLN A 195 -3.41 -2.37 17.62
CA GLN A 195 -3.35 -2.59 19.09
C GLN A 195 -1.99 -2.21 19.67
N ALA A 196 -0.90 -2.46 18.91
CA ALA A 196 0.46 -2.08 19.32
C ALA A 196 0.70 -0.56 19.36
N LEU A 197 -0.21 0.27 18.80
CA LEU A 197 -0.13 1.73 18.90
C LEU A 197 -0.62 2.27 20.24
N ASP A 198 -1.22 1.43 21.08
CA ASP A 198 -1.76 1.79 22.41
C ASP A 198 -2.64 3.05 22.39
N LEU A 199 -3.58 3.08 21.44
CA LEU A 199 -4.44 4.25 21.21
C LEU A 199 -5.46 4.39 22.35
N SER A 200 -5.62 5.62 22.83
CA SER A 200 -6.63 6.01 23.82
C SER A 200 -7.57 7.07 23.25
N TRP A 201 -8.76 7.14 23.79
CA TRP A 201 -9.67 8.25 23.51
C TRP A 201 -9.09 9.56 24.05
N PRO A 202 -9.33 10.71 23.38
CA PRO A 202 -8.93 12.01 23.91
C PRO A 202 -9.50 12.22 25.31
N GLU A 203 -8.65 12.66 26.24
CA GLU A 203 -9.10 12.99 27.59
C GLU A 203 -9.88 14.30 27.56
N VAL A 204 -11.04 14.32 28.21
CA VAL A 204 -11.83 15.54 28.43
C VAL A 204 -11.23 16.25 29.63
N THR A 205 -10.75 17.46 29.42
CA THR A 205 -10.18 18.29 30.48
C THR A 205 -11.26 18.72 31.49
N GLU A 206 -10.88 19.10 32.71
CA GLU A 206 -11.84 19.62 33.70
C GLU A 206 -12.54 20.88 33.20
N GLN A 207 -11.83 21.72 32.46
CA GLN A 207 -12.40 22.90 31.83
C GLN A 207 -13.48 22.54 30.80
N ASP A 208 -13.24 21.51 29.96
CA ASP A 208 -14.21 21.04 28.98
C ASP A 208 -15.43 20.42 29.69
N ARG A 209 -15.23 19.69 30.79
CA ARG A 209 -16.34 19.14 31.59
C ARG A 209 -17.24 20.22 32.15
N GLN A 210 -16.67 21.32 32.67
CA GLN A 210 -17.43 22.45 33.18
C GLN A 210 -18.19 23.14 32.05
N ALA A 211 -17.54 23.39 30.91
CA ALA A 211 -18.18 23.97 29.72
C ALA A 211 -19.35 23.11 29.21
N ASN A 212 -19.15 21.77 29.19
CA ASN A 212 -20.19 20.83 28.79
C ASN A 212 -21.38 20.81 29.74
N LEU A 213 -21.14 20.93 31.06
CA LEU A 213 -22.21 21.01 32.07
C LEU A 213 -23.04 22.32 31.89
N GLU A 214 -22.40 23.45 31.60
CA GLU A 214 -23.11 24.70 31.34
C GLU A 214 -23.88 24.61 30.02
N ALA A 215 -23.29 24.04 28.96
CA ALA A 215 -23.96 23.85 27.68
C ALA A 215 -25.20 22.94 27.85
N ARG A 216 -25.08 21.86 28.62
CA ARG A 216 -26.22 20.99 28.94
C ARG A 216 -27.37 21.73 29.61
N LYS A 217 -27.08 22.54 30.64
CA LYS A 217 -28.11 23.32 31.33
C LYS A 217 -28.83 24.28 30.34
N ARG A 218 -28.13 24.89 29.38
CA ARG A 218 -28.76 25.75 28.37
C ARG A 218 -29.72 24.95 27.48
N LEU A 219 -29.26 23.76 27.00
CA LEU A 219 -30.11 22.87 26.18
C LEU A 219 -31.37 22.39 26.92
N GLU A 220 -31.24 22.09 28.21
CA GLU A 220 -32.39 21.66 29.05
C GLU A 220 -33.39 22.78 29.30
N LEU A 221 -33.03 24.04 29.11
CA LEU A 221 -33.88 25.24 29.23
C LEU A 221 -34.48 25.71 27.89
N GLU A 222 -34.07 25.07 26.78
CA GLU A 222 -34.70 25.35 25.49
C GLU A 222 -36.12 24.79 25.45
N PRO A 223 -37.13 25.53 24.96
CA PRO A 223 -38.52 25.11 24.95
C PRO A 223 -38.80 23.93 24.00
#